data_ca427517981d2d5d0321d7fffa072bed
#
_entry.id   ca427517981d2d5d0321d7fffa072bed
#
_cell.length_a   1.000
_cell.length_b   1.000
_cell.length_c   1.000
_cell.angle_alpha   90.00
_cell.angle_beta   90.00
_cell.angle_gamma   90.00
#
_symmetry.space_group_name_H-M   'P 1'
#
loop_
_entity.id
_entity.type
_entity.pdbx_description
1 polymer ?
#
loop_
_entity_poly.entity_id
_entity_poly.type
_entity_poly.pdbx_seq_one_letter_code
_entity_poly.pdbx_strand_id
1 'polypeptide(L)'
;MVPLLERTRYPVGFFFIDKIDSQLQASLVTQCLTLAHEHKIEVVNVTCDGAPSNIATLNKLGASIPEKPYFKHPAAENQVTTTLDPAHMLKLCRNAWATLRVFKSGESEIDYKYIENLINYQEKIGLKLANKLSKKHMQWKNMKMKVKLAAEVLSSSVADALEYLRVNDKELEGCGPTIDFIRQVRL
;
A
#
# COMPACT_ATOMS: atom_id res chain seq x y z
N MET A 1 19.00 -6.42 -1.52
CA MET A 1 19.44 -5.10 -1.03
C MET A 1 19.32 -4.10 -2.16
N VAL A 2 18.89 -2.88 -1.90
CA VAL A 2 18.71 -1.81 -2.90
C VAL A 2 19.48 -0.59 -2.42
N PRO A 3 20.50 -0.12 -3.16
CA PRO A 3 21.21 1.12 -2.84
C PRO A 3 20.29 2.34 -2.97
N LEU A 4 20.53 3.38 -2.16
CA LEU A 4 19.75 4.63 -2.22
C LEU A 4 20.07 5.48 -3.48
N LEU A 5 21.30 5.38 -3.98
CA LEU A 5 21.79 6.22 -5.07
C LEU A 5 21.83 5.52 -6.43
N GLU A 6 21.55 4.24 -6.49
CA GLU A 6 21.62 3.44 -7.70
C GLU A 6 20.32 2.67 -7.95
N ARG A 7 20.04 2.36 -9.21
CA ARG A 7 18.85 1.56 -9.60
C ARG A 7 19.12 0.06 -9.67
N THR A 8 20.12 -0.41 -8.95
CA THR A 8 20.53 -1.81 -8.91
C THR A 8 19.83 -2.55 -7.77
N ARG A 9 19.77 -3.88 -7.86
CA ARG A 9 19.23 -4.75 -6.82
C ARG A 9 20.19 -5.90 -6.59
N TYR A 10 20.62 -6.08 -5.35
CA TYR A 10 21.53 -7.15 -4.97
C TYR A 10 20.79 -8.19 -4.13
N PRO A 11 20.65 -9.45 -4.59
CA PRO A 11 20.16 -10.51 -3.73
C PRO A 11 21.16 -10.75 -2.61
N VAL A 12 20.69 -10.86 -1.38
CA VAL A 12 21.53 -11.08 -0.19
C VAL A 12 21.51 -12.53 0.24
N GLY A 13 20.38 -13.20 0.00
CA GLY A 13 20.21 -14.61 0.30
C GLY A 13 18.82 -15.08 -0.12
N PHE A 14 18.65 -16.39 -0.22
CA PHE A 14 17.37 -17.04 -0.37
C PHE A 14 17.39 -18.34 0.42
N PHE A 15 16.22 -18.75 0.90
CA PHE A 15 16.07 -19.93 1.73
C PHE A 15 14.91 -20.77 1.22
N PHE A 16 15.13 -22.09 1.11
CA PHE A 16 14.05 -23.03 0.87
C PHE A 16 13.32 -23.28 2.17
N ILE A 17 12.09 -22.84 2.28
CA ILE A 17 11.27 -22.95 3.49
C ILE A 17 9.87 -23.48 3.11
N ASP A 18 9.36 -24.37 3.94
CA ASP A 18 7.94 -24.73 3.90
C ASP A 18 7.12 -23.71 4.69
N LYS A 19 7.54 -23.44 5.93
CA LYS A 19 6.99 -22.37 6.78
C LYS A 19 8.14 -21.68 7.50
N ILE A 20 8.05 -20.36 7.64
CA ILE A 20 8.99 -19.58 8.44
C ILE A 20 8.23 -18.95 9.61
N ASP A 21 8.73 -19.17 10.82
CA ASP A 21 8.25 -18.43 11.97
C ASP A 21 8.95 -17.07 12.09
N SER A 22 8.33 -16.15 12.81
CA SER A 22 8.84 -14.79 12.96
C SER A 22 10.15 -14.72 13.76
N GLN A 23 10.47 -15.73 14.58
CA GLN A 23 11.73 -15.80 15.33
C GLN A 23 12.89 -16.12 14.39
N LEU A 24 12.74 -17.13 13.56
CA LEU A 24 13.74 -17.50 12.56
C LEU A 24 13.94 -16.35 11.56
N GLN A 25 12.86 -15.74 11.10
CA GLN A 25 12.92 -14.60 10.18
C GLN A 25 13.66 -13.40 10.80
N ALA A 26 13.42 -13.07 12.07
CA ALA A 26 14.13 -12.02 12.77
C ALA A 26 15.63 -12.34 12.91
N SER A 27 15.98 -13.60 13.20
CA SER A 27 17.37 -14.05 13.26
C SER A 27 18.08 -13.91 11.92
N LEU A 28 17.44 -14.28 10.80
CA LEU A 28 17.99 -14.14 9.46
C LEU A 28 18.20 -12.65 9.07
N VAL A 29 17.25 -11.78 9.41
CA VAL A 29 17.40 -10.33 9.20
C VAL A 29 18.58 -9.79 10.02
N THR A 30 18.69 -10.19 11.30
CA THR A 30 19.80 -9.80 12.17
C THR A 30 21.15 -10.23 11.59
N GLN A 31 21.28 -11.47 11.13
CA GLN A 31 22.50 -11.95 10.49
C GLN A 31 22.84 -11.17 9.21
N CYS A 32 21.82 -10.89 8.38
CA CYS A 32 22.01 -10.11 7.17
C CYS A 32 22.53 -8.68 7.47
N LEU A 33 21.98 -8.02 8.48
CA LEU A 33 22.42 -6.69 8.91
C LEU A 33 23.85 -6.71 9.45
N THR A 34 24.19 -7.71 10.27
CA THR A 34 25.54 -7.88 10.81
C THR A 34 26.57 -8.09 9.69
N LEU A 35 26.30 -9.01 8.76
CA LEU A 35 27.18 -9.26 7.62
C LEU A 35 27.33 -8.01 6.73
N ALA A 36 26.25 -7.27 6.48
CA ALA A 36 26.32 -6.02 5.72
C ALA A 36 27.28 -5.02 6.41
N HIS A 37 27.15 -4.87 7.72
CA HIS A 37 28.01 -3.97 8.51
C HIS A 37 29.49 -4.39 8.47
N GLU A 38 29.81 -5.68 8.59
CA GLU A 38 31.17 -6.22 8.45
C GLU A 38 31.79 -5.86 7.10
N HIS A 39 30.98 -5.80 6.05
CA HIS A 39 31.37 -5.39 4.70
C HIS A 39 31.26 -3.88 4.45
N LYS A 40 31.11 -3.06 5.49
CA LYS A 40 31.01 -1.59 5.42
C LYS A 40 29.81 -1.11 4.59
N ILE A 41 28.74 -1.89 4.57
CA ILE A 41 27.46 -1.52 3.95
C ILE A 41 26.51 -1.08 5.07
N GLU A 42 26.13 0.19 5.03
CA GLU A 42 25.17 0.74 5.96
C GLU A 42 23.73 0.45 5.48
N VAL A 43 22.98 -0.33 6.25
CA VAL A 43 21.57 -0.60 5.99
C VAL A 43 20.74 0.35 6.83
N VAL A 44 20.00 1.23 6.19
CA VAL A 44 19.19 2.29 6.84
C VAL A 44 17.71 1.96 6.92
N ASN A 45 17.23 1.02 6.10
CA ASN A 45 15.82 0.66 6.05
C ASN A 45 15.61 -0.83 5.73
N VAL A 46 14.55 -1.39 6.34
CA VAL A 46 14.00 -2.71 6.01
C VAL A 46 12.57 -2.52 5.55
N THR A 47 12.28 -2.93 4.32
CA THR A 47 10.93 -2.88 3.75
C THR A 47 10.35 -4.28 3.63
N CYS A 48 9.12 -4.47 4.07
CA CYS A 48 8.37 -5.72 3.89
C CYS A 48 6.91 -5.45 3.54
N ASP A 49 6.16 -6.48 3.17
CA ASP A 49 4.71 -6.36 3.08
C ASP A 49 4.05 -6.40 4.47
N GLY A 50 2.76 -6.10 4.53
CA GLY A 50 1.98 -6.08 5.77
C GLY A 50 1.49 -7.46 6.23
N ALA A 51 2.16 -8.55 5.86
CA ALA A 51 1.79 -9.89 6.35
C ALA A 51 1.97 -9.98 7.87
N PRO A 52 1.06 -10.65 8.60
CA PRO A 52 1.17 -10.78 10.06
C PRO A 52 2.50 -11.34 10.54
N SER A 53 3.10 -12.27 9.80
CA SER A 53 4.43 -12.82 10.08
C SER A 53 5.53 -11.77 10.00
N ASN A 54 5.47 -10.87 9.01
CA ASN A 54 6.43 -9.78 8.86
C ASN A 54 6.28 -8.74 9.98
N ILE A 55 5.06 -8.36 10.33
CA ILE A 55 4.82 -7.49 11.49
C ILE A 55 5.34 -8.11 12.78
N ALA A 56 5.08 -9.40 13.01
CA ALA A 56 5.61 -10.13 14.17
C ALA A 56 7.16 -10.17 14.17
N THR A 57 7.78 -10.28 13.00
CA THR A 57 9.24 -10.23 12.85
C THR A 57 9.78 -8.83 13.20
N LEU A 58 9.16 -7.77 12.70
CA LEU A 58 9.56 -6.39 13.05
C LEU A 58 9.44 -6.11 14.55
N ASN A 59 8.37 -6.60 15.19
CA ASN A 59 8.20 -6.49 16.64
C ASN A 59 9.33 -7.22 17.41
N LYS A 60 9.77 -8.38 16.95
CA LYS A 60 10.90 -9.10 17.54
C LYS A 60 12.24 -8.41 17.36
N LEU A 61 12.41 -7.64 16.29
CA LEU A 61 13.58 -6.78 16.07
C LEU A 61 13.54 -5.50 16.92
N GLY A 62 12.40 -5.20 17.56
CA GLY A 62 12.21 -4.03 18.44
C GLY A 62 11.53 -2.85 17.78
N ALA A 63 10.99 -2.99 16.57
CA ALA A 63 10.13 -2.02 15.94
C ALA A 63 8.65 -2.30 16.27
N SER A 64 7.82 -1.26 16.24
CA SER A 64 6.36 -1.35 16.41
C SER A 64 5.69 -0.32 15.50
N ILE A 65 5.05 -0.75 14.46
CA ILE A 65 4.38 0.14 13.50
C ILE A 65 2.92 0.38 13.98
N PRO A 66 2.45 1.64 14.04
CA PRO A 66 3.11 2.87 13.56
C PRO A 66 3.95 3.61 14.61
N GLU A 67 3.89 3.26 15.89
CA GLU A 67 4.39 4.08 17.02
C GLU A 67 5.91 4.20 17.05
N LYS A 68 6.61 3.11 16.68
CA LYS A 68 8.07 3.04 16.66
C LYS A 68 8.56 2.33 15.40
N PRO A 69 8.53 2.99 14.23
CA PRO A 69 8.87 2.36 12.95
C PRO A 69 10.39 2.21 12.74
N TYR A 70 11.14 1.82 13.77
CA TYR A 70 12.58 1.60 13.74
C TYR A 70 13.02 0.68 14.87
N PHE A 71 14.18 0.07 14.71
CA PHE A 71 14.87 -0.73 15.73
C PHE A 71 16.37 -0.43 15.73
N LYS A 72 17.07 -0.80 16.82
CA LYS A 72 18.52 -0.62 16.93
C LYS A 72 19.24 -1.62 16.03
N HIS A 73 20.24 -1.16 15.26
CA HIS A 73 21.07 -2.06 14.45
C HIS A 73 21.81 -3.06 15.35
N PRO A 74 21.88 -4.37 15.01
CA PRO A 74 22.47 -5.40 15.89
C PRO A 74 23.97 -5.26 16.12
N ALA A 75 24.70 -4.63 15.18
CA ALA A 75 26.16 -4.51 15.22
C ALA A 75 26.66 -3.06 15.12
N ALA A 76 25.79 -2.06 15.16
CA ALA A 76 26.15 -0.65 15.03
C ALA A 76 25.30 0.22 15.98
N GLU A 77 25.73 1.49 16.16
CA GLU A 77 25.00 2.43 17.03
C GLU A 77 23.78 3.08 16.35
N ASN A 78 23.67 2.99 15.03
CA ASN A 78 22.59 3.57 14.27
C ASN A 78 21.26 2.80 14.43
N GLN A 79 20.18 3.45 14.00
CA GLN A 79 18.85 2.83 13.92
C GLN A 79 18.56 2.42 12.48
N VAL A 80 17.84 1.31 12.35
CA VAL A 80 17.28 0.83 11.07
C VAL A 80 15.80 1.15 11.04
N THR A 81 15.36 1.95 10.09
CA THR A 81 13.94 2.26 9.90
C THR A 81 13.20 1.07 9.26
N THR A 82 11.91 1.00 9.49
CA THR A 82 11.05 -0.02 8.89
C THR A 82 9.94 0.63 8.09
N THR A 83 9.67 0.14 6.90
CA THR A 83 8.57 0.60 6.06
C THR A 83 7.76 -0.58 5.53
N LEU A 84 6.46 -0.39 5.41
CA LEU A 84 5.62 -1.31 4.67
C LEU A 84 5.68 -0.96 3.18
N ASP A 85 5.68 -1.98 2.31
CA ASP A 85 5.67 -1.78 0.85
C ASP A 85 4.44 -0.94 0.43
N PRO A 86 4.64 0.30 -0.06
CA PRO A 86 3.53 1.20 -0.40
C PRO A 86 2.61 0.62 -1.48
N ALA A 87 3.18 -0.10 -2.45
CA ALA A 87 2.41 -0.73 -3.52
C ALA A 87 1.50 -1.84 -2.98
N HIS A 88 2.00 -2.60 -1.99
CA HIS A 88 1.21 -3.60 -1.30
C HIS A 88 0.11 -2.96 -0.44
N MET A 89 0.44 -1.90 0.29
CA MET A 89 -0.53 -1.17 1.13
C MET A 89 -1.66 -0.56 0.28
N LEU A 90 -1.34 0.05 -0.85
CA LEU A 90 -2.34 0.58 -1.77
C LEU A 90 -3.32 -0.50 -2.27
N LYS A 91 -2.79 -1.66 -2.61
CA LYS A 91 -3.60 -2.83 -2.99
C LYS A 91 -4.51 -3.30 -1.87
N LEU A 92 -3.99 -3.42 -0.64
CA LEU A 92 -4.77 -3.80 0.53
C LEU A 92 -5.86 -2.77 0.85
N CYS A 93 -5.53 -1.49 0.80
CA CYS A 93 -6.46 -0.39 1.01
C CYS A 93 -7.65 -0.47 0.03
N ARG A 94 -7.40 -0.59 -1.28
CA ARG A 94 -8.45 -0.76 -2.28
C ARG A 94 -9.30 -2.00 -2.03
N ASN A 95 -8.65 -3.14 -1.71
CA ASN A 95 -9.37 -4.38 -1.47
C ASN A 95 -10.27 -4.31 -0.23
N ALA A 96 -9.77 -3.73 0.87
CA ALA A 96 -10.53 -3.51 2.09
C ALA A 96 -11.73 -2.58 1.83
N TRP A 97 -11.50 -1.44 1.17
CA TRP A 97 -12.55 -0.48 0.85
C TRP A 97 -13.65 -1.09 -0.04
N ALA A 98 -13.25 -1.80 -1.10
CA ALA A 98 -14.21 -2.48 -1.97
C ALA A 98 -14.97 -3.64 -1.28
N THR A 99 -14.38 -4.27 -0.24
CA THR A 99 -15.03 -5.35 0.54
C THR A 99 -16.00 -4.78 1.56
N LEU A 100 -15.58 -3.80 2.34
CA LEU A 100 -16.34 -3.20 3.44
C LEU A 100 -17.38 -2.19 2.94
N ARG A 101 -17.22 -1.74 1.70
CA ARG A 101 -18.06 -0.75 1.00
C ARG A 101 -17.91 0.66 1.53
N VAL A 102 -17.93 0.85 2.84
CA VAL A 102 -17.86 2.15 3.49
C VAL A 102 -16.74 2.15 4.51
N PHE A 103 -15.86 3.17 4.43
CA PHE A 103 -14.97 3.55 5.52
C PHE A 103 -15.57 4.74 6.26
N LYS A 104 -15.35 4.83 7.57
CA LYS A 104 -15.77 5.96 8.39
C LYS A 104 -14.56 6.77 8.85
N SER A 105 -14.65 8.09 8.72
CA SER A 105 -13.69 9.03 9.23
C SER A 105 -14.45 10.12 10.00
N GLY A 106 -14.53 9.97 11.32
CA GLY A 106 -15.46 10.75 12.14
C GLY A 106 -16.90 10.53 11.71
N GLU A 107 -17.60 11.61 11.39
CA GLU A 107 -18.97 11.60 10.88
C GLU A 107 -19.07 11.36 9.36
N SER A 108 -17.94 11.35 8.65
CA SER A 108 -17.89 11.25 7.20
C SER A 108 -17.86 9.79 6.74
N GLU A 109 -18.59 9.50 5.67
CA GLU A 109 -18.62 8.20 5.01
C GLU A 109 -17.87 8.25 3.67
N ILE A 110 -16.91 7.33 3.51
CA ILE A 110 -16.09 7.15 2.31
C ILE A 110 -16.64 5.91 1.60
N ASP A 111 -17.55 6.10 0.65
CA ASP A 111 -18.33 5.01 0.06
C ASP A 111 -17.78 4.59 -1.31
N TYR A 112 -17.52 3.30 -1.46
CA TYR A 112 -17.03 2.70 -2.70
C TYR A 112 -18.06 2.78 -3.85
N LYS A 113 -19.35 3.01 -3.53
CA LYS A 113 -20.41 3.17 -4.56
C LYS A 113 -20.11 4.28 -5.55
N TYR A 114 -19.42 5.36 -5.12
CA TYR A 114 -19.08 6.47 -6.00
C TYR A 114 -18.09 6.08 -7.10
N ILE A 115 -17.23 5.08 -6.86
CA ILE A 115 -16.36 4.50 -7.89
C ILE A 115 -17.22 3.74 -8.93
N GLU A 116 -18.18 2.94 -8.47
CA GLU A 116 -19.09 2.19 -9.34
C GLU A 116 -19.99 3.11 -10.14
N ASN A 117 -20.55 4.14 -9.50
CA ASN A 117 -21.38 5.16 -10.16
C ASN A 117 -20.57 5.90 -11.24
N LEU A 118 -19.31 6.30 -10.96
CA LEU A 118 -18.44 6.92 -11.95
C LEU A 118 -18.17 5.99 -13.14
N ILE A 119 -17.92 4.70 -12.90
CA ILE A 119 -17.72 3.72 -13.98
C ILE A 119 -18.99 3.64 -14.85
N ASN A 120 -20.15 3.49 -14.22
CA ASN A 120 -21.44 3.39 -14.92
C ASN A 120 -21.75 4.66 -15.71
N TYR A 121 -21.50 5.84 -15.13
CA TYR A 121 -21.69 7.12 -15.78
C TYR A 121 -20.84 7.22 -17.06
N GLN A 122 -19.54 6.94 -16.97
CA GLN A 122 -18.62 6.96 -18.10
C GLN A 122 -19.06 6.04 -19.24
N GLU A 123 -19.51 4.83 -18.90
CA GLU A 123 -20.01 3.88 -19.89
C GLU A 123 -21.30 4.37 -20.56
N LYS A 124 -22.19 5.03 -19.81
CA LYS A 124 -23.44 5.58 -20.33
C LYS A 124 -23.22 6.72 -21.32
N ILE A 125 -22.30 7.63 -21.03
CA ILE A 125 -22.02 8.78 -21.90
C ILE A 125 -20.98 8.49 -22.99
N GLY A 126 -20.28 7.34 -22.93
CA GLY A 126 -19.22 6.99 -23.89
C GLY A 126 -17.94 7.81 -23.75
N LEU A 127 -17.77 8.59 -22.66
CA LEU A 127 -16.62 9.47 -22.42
C LEU A 127 -15.90 9.04 -21.13
N LYS A 128 -14.58 8.86 -21.21
CA LYS A 128 -13.73 8.46 -20.07
C LYS A 128 -13.19 9.68 -19.34
N LEU A 129 -13.89 10.18 -18.34
CA LEU A 129 -13.44 11.26 -17.47
C LEU A 129 -12.24 10.81 -16.62
N ALA A 130 -12.33 9.67 -15.95
CA ALA A 130 -11.21 9.00 -15.33
C ALA A 130 -10.63 7.98 -16.34
N ASN A 131 -9.65 8.40 -17.13
CA ASN A 131 -9.20 7.74 -18.35
C ASN A 131 -8.77 6.27 -18.21
N LYS A 132 -8.29 5.84 -17.02
CA LYS A 132 -7.85 4.47 -16.72
C LYS A 132 -8.92 3.63 -16.05
N LEU A 133 -9.98 4.25 -15.53
CA LEU A 133 -11.06 3.56 -14.85
C LEU A 133 -12.02 2.92 -15.87
N SER A 134 -12.46 1.68 -15.61
CA SER A 134 -13.33 0.93 -16.53
C SER A 134 -14.04 -0.23 -15.81
N LYS A 135 -14.97 -0.91 -16.47
CA LYS A 135 -15.71 -2.07 -15.93
C LYS A 135 -14.84 -3.17 -15.32
N LYS A 136 -13.60 -3.36 -15.77
CA LYS A 136 -12.67 -4.34 -15.16
C LYS A 136 -12.45 -4.09 -13.66
N HIS A 137 -12.55 -2.82 -13.19
CA HIS A 137 -12.36 -2.47 -11.79
C HIS A 137 -13.54 -2.89 -10.90
N MET A 138 -14.72 -3.13 -11.47
CA MET A 138 -15.86 -3.72 -10.75
C MET A 138 -15.61 -5.20 -10.43
N GLN A 139 -14.77 -5.89 -11.22
CA GLN A 139 -14.41 -7.30 -11.01
C GLN A 139 -13.18 -7.46 -10.09
N TRP A 140 -12.99 -6.53 -9.18
CA TRP A 140 -11.81 -6.47 -8.31
C TRP A 140 -11.54 -7.75 -7.51
N LYS A 141 -12.58 -8.54 -7.18
CA LYS A 141 -12.44 -9.83 -6.45
C LYS A 141 -11.50 -10.80 -7.14
N ASN A 142 -11.53 -10.85 -8.46
CA ASN A 142 -10.67 -11.71 -9.29
C ASN A 142 -9.28 -11.09 -9.55
N MET A 143 -9.10 -9.83 -9.14
CA MET A 143 -7.92 -9.03 -9.44
C MET A 143 -7.29 -8.42 -8.19
N LYS A 144 -7.47 -9.05 -7.02
CA LYS A 144 -6.98 -8.57 -5.71
C LYS A 144 -5.47 -8.31 -5.69
N MET A 145 -4.70 -9.09 -6.45
CA MET A 145 -3.24 -9.00 -6.47
C MET A 145 -2.68 -7.94 -7.45
N LYS A 146 -3.52 -7.34 -8.31
CA LYS A 146 -3.07 -6.38 -9.31
C LYS A 146 -2.95 -4.97 -8.71
N VAL A 147 -1.74 -4.57 -8.35
CA VAL A 147 -1.40 -3.24 -7.81
C VAL A 147 -1.82 -2.14 -8.78
N LYS A 148 -1.56 -2.30 -10.09
CA LYS A 148 -1.92 -1.32 -11.12
C LYS A 148 -3.41 -0.93 -11.05
N LEU A 149 -4.31 -1.91 -10.89
CA LEU A 149 -5.75 -1.62 -10.80
C LEU A 149 -6.12 -0.90 -9.49
N ALA A 150 -5.40 -1.14 -8.41
CA ALA A 150 -5.60 -0.38 -7.18
C ALA A 150 -5.16 1.08 -7.36
N ALA A 151 -4.00 1.31 -7.97
CA ALA A 151 -3.51 2.64 -8.28
C ALA A 151 -4.42 3.40 -9.27
N GLU A 152 -5.03 2.71 -10.23
CA GLU A 152 -5.99 3.31 -11.16
C GLU A 152 -7.27 3.77 -10.45
N VAL A 153 -7.78 3.02 -9.46
CA VAL A 153 -8.93 3.42 -8.63
C VAL A 153 -8.57 4.58 -7.69
N LEU A 154 -7.39 4.52 -7.04
CA LEU A 154 -6.92 5.51 -6.07
C LEU A 154 -6.05 6.57 -6.77
N SER A 155 -6.47 7.06 -7.93
CA SER A 155 -5.72 8.03 -8.73
C SER A 155 -6.33 9.43 -8.70
N SER A 156 -5.49 10.45 -8.96
CA SER A 156 -5.97 11.83 -9.10
C SER A 156 -7.06 11.97 -10.15
N SER A 157 -6.94 11.26 -11.29
CA SER A 157 -7.95 11.34 -12.35
C SER A 157 -9.34 10.86 -11.92
N VAL A 158 -9.41 9.91 -10.96
CA VAL A 158 -10.67 9.49 -10.35
C VAL A 158 -11.22 10.56 -9.42
N ALA A 159 -10.35 11.12 -8.55
CA ALA A 159 -10.75 12.20 -7.65
C ALA A 159 -11.26 13.44 -8.42
N ASP A 160 -10.55 13.81 -9.48
CA ASP A 160 -10.91 14.99 -10.31
C ASP A 160 -12.21 14.75 -11.11
N ALA A 161 -12.43 13.53 -11.61
CA ALA A 161 -13.66 13.15 -12.27
C ALA A 161 -14.88 13.18 -11.31
N LEU A 162 -14.71 12.69 -10.09
CA LEU A 162 -15.74 12.76 -9.05
C LEU A 162 -16.02 14.22 -8.66
N GLU A 163 -14.97 15.04 -8.49
CA GLU A 163 -15.10 16.46 -8.16
C GLU A 163 -15.89 17.22 -9.23
N TYR A 164 -15.62 16.97 -10.51
CA TYR A 164 -16.34 17.56 -11.62
C TYR A 164 -17.81 17.13 -11.64
N LEU A 165 -18.09 15.85 -11.40
CA LEU A 165 -19.43 15.31 -11.51
C LEU A 165 -20.31 15.58 -10.29
N ARG A 166 -19.77 15.77 -9.08
CA ARG A 166 -20.56 16.00 -7.86
C ARG A 166 -21.48 17.21 -7.95
N VAL A 167 -21.12 18.19 -8.79
CA VAL A 167 -21.92 19.41 -9.01
C VAL A 167 -23.00 19.19 -10.08
N ASN A 168 -22.80 18.21 -10.98
CA ASN A 168 -23.61 17.99 -12.17
C ASN A 168 -24.48 16.73 -12.11
N ASP A 169 -24.25 15.85 -11.14
CA ASP A 169 -24.97 14.57 -11.01
C ASP A 169 -25.36 14.30 -9.56
N LYS A 170 -26.67 14.19 -9.33
CA LYS A 170 -27.24 13.93 -7.98
C LYS A 170 -26.76 12.62 -7.34
N GLU A 171 -26.42 11.60 -8.15
CA GLU A 171 -25.92 10.32 -7.62
C GLU A 171 -24.49 10.44 -7.06
N LEU A 172 -23.80 11.55 -7.37
CA LEU A 172 -22.42 11.83 -6.96
C LEU A 172 -22.30 13.02 -5.98
N GLU A 173 -23.39 13.69 -5.63
CA GLU A 173 -23.41 14.89 -4.77
C GLU A 173 -22.69 14.68 -3.44
N GLY A 174 -22.85 13.51 -2.78
CA GLY A 174 -22.25 13.18 -1.49
C GLY A 174 -20.81 12.65 -1.53
N CYS A 175 -20.11 12.67 -2.68
CA CYS A 175 -18.81 12.02 -2.84
C CYS A 175 -17.60 12.78 -2.25
N GLY A 176 -17.80 13.95 -1.64
CA GLY A 176 -16.72 14.79 -1.09
C GLY A 176 -15.71 14.02 -0.23
N PRO A 177 -16.15 13.31 0.84
CA PRO A 177 -15.22 12.52 1.68
C PRO A 177 -14.46 11.43 0.91
N THR A 178 -15.07 10.86 -0.11
CA THR A 178 -14.43 9.87 -1.00
C THR A 178 -13.34 10.51 -1.85
N ILE A 179 -13.54 11.73 -2.34
CA ILE A 179 -12.53 12.49 -3.08
C ILE A 179 -11.32 12.78 -2.19
N ASP A 180 -11.57 13.28 -0.97
CA ASP A 180 -10.51 13.61 -0.01
C ASP A 180 -9.69 12.38 0.35
N PHE A 181 -10.33 11.26 0.60
CA PHE A 181 -9.68 9.99 0.86
C PHE A 181 -8.77 9.56 -0.31
N ILE A 182 -9.25 9.60 -1.54
CA ILE A 182 -8.45 9.23 -2.72
C ILE A 182 -7.24 10.16 -2.84
N ARG A 183 -7.41 11.46 -2.58
CA ARG A 183 -6.32 12.45 -2.63
C ARG A 183 -5.26 12.24 -1.56
N GLN A 184 -5.63 11.71 -0.39
CA GLN A 184 -4.71 11.40 0.71
C GLN A 184 -3.93 10.11 0.47
N VAL A 185 -4.57 9.08 -0.09
CA VAL A 185 -3.99 7.72 -0.23
C VAL A 185 -3.20 7.52 -1.52
N ARG A 186 -3.36 8.40 -2.52
CA ARG A 186 -2.65 8.29 -3.81
C ARG A 186 -1.13 8.30 -3.64
N LEU A 187 -0.44 7.50 -4.44
CA LEU A 187 1.03 7.49 -4.59
C LEU A 187 1.49 8.60 -5.54
#